data_12dc36ec2be650266d81109d0b4837eb
#
_entry.id   12dc36ec2be650266d81109d0b4837eb
#
_cell.length_a   1.000
_cell.length_b   1.000
_cell.length_c   1.000
_cell.angle_alpha   90.00
_cell.angle_beta   90.00
_cell.angle_gamma   90.00
#
_symmetry.space_group_name_H-M   'P 1'
#
loop_
_entity.id
_entity.type
_entity.pdbx_description
1 polymer ?
#
loop_
_entity_poly.entity_id
_entity_poly.type
_entity_poly.pdbx_seq_one_letter_code
_entity_poly.pdbx_strand_id
1 'polypeptide(L)'
;MSRGETQAEPSNRTAAPSEALAAPDPAAALRNAATLWAEQNTRPETLARAEKLRDKVSAVTSFFDFSGKHPGEVTPEDVSRWRQELEVRGLKPATVYARVSRVSAFYRWLMSDPQLSAFIRSNPAAQARPRYPRPYQSESTKALSDGEMNSLLSVVRKSADSGSVVGKRDYALLLFYFLTGLRRSEVIGLRGKDLEFKEGALVIKYRRKGGKFTAREVSDPAAYEALKDYLEAAGRMNVIESDRPLWTRHDRAGRSGAPLTSRAFVENLKAYAKEAGLSHIHLHQTRHTYARIVAEETGSFIEAQEALDHENQATTRVYVQRITVKKDRHGGKVSARIKKGQAD
;
A
#
# COMPACT_ATOMS: atom_id res chain seq x y z
N MET A 1 -15.76 42.24 37.83
CA MET A 1 -16.15 40.84 38.15
C MET A 1 -16.28 40.10 36.84
N SER A 2 -15.22 39.46 36.40
CA SER A 2 -15.22 38.61 35.17
C SER A 2 -14.83 37.20 35.64
N ARG A 3 -15.74 36.26 35.46
CA ARG A 3 -15.50 34.84 35.76
C ARG A 3 -14.79 34.21 34.58
N GLY A 4 -13.55 33.78 34.79
CA GLY A 4 -12.83 32.95 33.83
C GLY A 4 -13.40 31.53 33.86
N GLU A 5 -13.94 31.07 32.73
CA GLU A 5 -14.26 29.68 32.52
C GLU A 5 -12.96 28.95 32.09
N THR A 6 -12.45 28.15 33.01
CA THR A 6 -11.37 27.21 32.75
C THR A 6 -11.94 26.05 31.93
N GLN A 7 -11.71 26.03 30.63
CA GLN A 7 -11.99 24.84 29.82
C GLN A 7 -11.00 23.73 30.21
N ALA A 8 -11.52 22.68 30.85
CA ALA A 8 -10.79 21.45 31.10
C ALA A 8 -10.53 20.75 29.76
N GLU A 9 -9.26 20.64 29.36
CA GLU A 9 -8.84 19.76 28.28
C GLU A 9 -9.27 18.30 28.59
N PRO A 10 -9.83 17.55 27.64
CA PRO A 10 -10.11 16.15 27.86
C PRO A 10 -8.76 15.41 28.00
N SER A 11 -8.47 14.95 29.21
CA SER A 11 -7.32 14.10 29.48
C SER A 11 -7.46 12.82 28.66
N ASN A 12 -6.66 12.70 27.63
CA ASN A 12 -6.53 11.50 26.79
C ASN A 12 -5.81 10.41 27.64
N ARG A 13 -6.48 9.86 28.64
CA ARG A 13 -5.99 8.70 29.39
C ARG A 13 -6.00 7.52 28.43
N THR A 14 -4.84 7.17 27.92
CA THR A 14 -4.60 5.90 27.22
C THR A 14 -4.84 4.77 28.23
N ALA A 15 -6.00 4.10 28.12
CA ALA A 15 -6.33 2.97 28.99
C ALA A 15 -5.23 1.90 28.92
N ALA A 16 -4.90 1.32 30.07
CA ALA A 16 -3.90 0.25 30.17
C ALA A 16 -4.47 -1.08 29.68
N PRO A 17 -3.64 -2.02 29.20
CA PRO A 17 -4.08 -3.35 28.80
C PRO A 17 -4.84 -4.11 29.87
N SER A 18 -4.46 -3.97 31.14
CA SER A 18 -5.10 -4.61 32.29
C SER A 18 -6.55 -4.15 32.48
N GLU A 19 -6.86 -2.86 32.29
CA GLU A 19 -8.22 -2.34 32.38
C GLU A 19 -9.13 -2.95 31.31
N ALA A 20 -8.61 -3.20 30.10
CA ALA A 20 -9.36 -3.80 29.02
C ALA A 20 -9.68 -5.29 29.25
N LEU A 21 -8.86 -6.01 30.03
CA LEU A 21 -9.03 -7.43 30.38
C LEU A 21 -9.84 -7.65 31.68
N ALA A 22 -10.22 -6.61 32.36
CA ALA A 22 -10.99 -6.70 33.60
C ALA A 22 -12.51 -6.94 33.41
N ALA A 23 -12.98 -7.15 32.18
CA ALA A 23 -14.41 -7.36 31.91
C ALA A 23 -14.90 -8.74 32.39
N PRO A 24 -16.19 -8.88 32.80
CA PRO A 24 -16.74 -10.12 33.33
C PRO A 24 -16.82 -11.25 32.27
N ASP A 25 -16.95 -10.93 30.99
CA ASP A 25 -16.89 -11.91 29.89
C ASP A 25 -15.46 -11.96 29.30
N PRO A 26 -14.72 -13.09 29.45
CA PRO A 26 -13.36 -13.20 28.96
C PRO A 26 -13.23 -12.99 27.44
N ALA A 27 -14.23 -13.40 26.66
CA ALA A 27 -14.21 -13.22 25.21
C ALA A 27 -14.46 -11.76 24.83
N ALA A 28 -15.34 -11.06 25.54
CA ALA A 28 -15.55 -9.62 25.37
C ALA A 28 -14.32 -8.83 25.82
N ALA A 29 -13.72 -9.20 26.96
CA ALA A 29 -12.49 -8.60 27.48
C ALA A 29 -11.35 -8.69 26.46
N LEU A 30 -11.17 -9.86 25.85
CA LEU A 30 -10.15 -10.08 24.83
C LEU A 30 -10.39 -9.24 23.57
N ARG A 31 -11.66 -9.15 23.12
CA ARG A 31 -12.01 -8.29 21.98
C ARG A 31 -11.75 -6.82 22.27
N ASN A 32 -12.07 -6.37 23.46
CA ASN A 32 -11.81 -5.00 23.91
C ASN A 32 -10.30 -4.71 23.96
N ALA A 33 -9.52 -5.61 24.55
CA ALA A 33 -8.05 -5.49 24.58
C ALA A 33 -7.45 -5.48 23.17
N ALA A 34 -7.92 -6.34 22.25
CA ALA A 34 -7.46 -6.36 20.86
C ALA A 34 -7.81 -5.07 20.12
N THR A 35 -8.98 -4.50 20.38
CA THR A 35 -9.43 -3.23 19.81
C THR A 35 -8.56 -2.07 20.31
N LEU A 36 -8.38 -1.97 21.63
CA LEU A 36 -7.54 -0.96 22.25
C LEU A 36 -6.10 -1.02 21.73
N TRP A 37 -5.51 -2.22 21.70
CA TRP A 37 -4.20 -2.42 21.10
C TRP A 37 -4.13 -1.95 19.64
N ALA A 38 -5.13 -2.31 18.83
CA ALA A 38 -5.15 -1.94 17.43
C ALA A 38 -5.22 -0.42 17.26
N GLU A 39 -6.02 0.28 18.07
CA GLU A 39 -6.16 1.73 18.07
C GLU A 39 -4.89 2.44 18.48
N GLN A 40 -4.27 2.05 19.59
CA GLN A 40 -3.01 2.61 20.08
C GLN A 40 -1.84 2.40 19.10
N ASN A 41 -1.87 1.29 18.37
CA ASN A 41 -0.82 0.94 17.41
C ASN A 41 -1.15 1.30 15.95
N THR A 42 -2.19 2.11 15.70
CA THR A 42 -2.56 2.59 14.36
C THR A 42 -2.76 4.09 14.39
N ARG A 43 -1.86 4.82 13.73
CA ARG A 43 -1.91 6.29 13.68
C ARG A 43 -3.26 6.80 13.18
N PRO A 44 -3.81 7.89 13.75
CA PRO A 44 -5.12 8.43 13.38
C PRO A 44 -5.25 8.73 11.88
N GLU A 45 -4.19 9.29 11.29
CA GLU A 45 -4.14 9.70 9.88
C GLU A 45 -3.81 8.55 8.90
N THR A 46 -3.84 7.31 9.37
CA THR A 46 -3.57 6.15 8.50
C THR A 46 -4.68 5.99 7.46
N LEU A 47 -4.33 6.02 6.18
CA LEU A 47 -5.26 5.69 5.10
C LEU A 47 -5.86 4.29 5.29
N ALA A 48 -7.18 4.16 5.07
CA ALA A 48 -7.96 2.95 5.35
C ALA A 48 -7.80 2.45 6.80
N ARG A 49 -7.75 3.40 7.77
CA ARG A 49 -7.56 3.10 9.20
C ARG A 49 -8.55 2.04 9.70
N ALA A 50 -9.83 2.18 9.37
CA ALA A 50 -10.87 1.25 9.80
C ALA A 50 -10.63 -0.19 9.30
N GLU A 51 -10.14 -0.36 8.07
CA GLU A 51 -9.78 -1.68 7.52
C GLU A 51 -8.57 -2.27 8.26
N LYS A 52 -7.54 -1.46 8.51
CA LYS A 52 -6.34 -1.91 9.24
C LYS A 52 -6.64 -2.26 10.71
N LEU A 53 -7.55 -1.53 11.35
CA LEU A 53 -8.02 -1.87 12.69
C LEU A 53 -8.73 -3.24 12.68
N ARG A 54 -9.71 -3.42 11.76
CA ARG A 54 -10.40 -4.71 11.61
C ARG A 54 -9.43 -5.87 11.36
N ASP A 55 -8.46 -5.69 10.50
CA ASP A 55 -7.43 -6.69 10.20
C ASP A 55 -6.59 -7.08 11.41
N LYS A 56 -6.23 -6.09 12.25
CA LYS A 56 -5.46 -6.34 13.47
C LYS A 56 -6.31 -7.08 14.49
N VAL A 57 -7.51 -6.59 14.76
CA VAL A 57 -8.44 -7.20 15.71
C VAL A 57 -8.79 -8.62 15.25
N SER A 58 -9.18 -8.82 13.98
CA SER A 58 -9.53 -10.12 13.45
C SER A 58 -8.38 -11.14 13.54
N ALA A 59 -7.13 -10.73 13.37
CA ALA A 59 -6.00 -11.64 13.52
C ALA A 59 -5.85 -12.14 14.96
N VAL A 60 -6.04 -11.26 15.94
CA VAL A 60 -5.94 -11.60 17.38
C VAL A 60 -7.13 -12.43 17.80
N THR A 61 -8.36 -11.98 17.54
CA THR A 61 -9.57 -12.69 17.98
C THR A 61 -9.66 -14.08 17.35
N SER A 62 -9.38 -14.21 16.03
CA SER A 62 -9.41 -15.53 15.37
C SER A 62 -8.38 -16.52 15.92
N PHE A 63 -7.27 -16.06 16.45
CA PHE A 63 -6.30 -16.90 17.15
C PHE A 63 -6.85 -17.39 18.48
N PHE A 64 -7.40 -16.49 19.30
CA PHE A 64 -7.91 -16.87 20.62
C PHE A 64 -9.21 -17.70 20.52
N ASP A 65 -10.07 -17.42 19.54
CA ASP A 65 -11.22 -18.26 19.21
C ASP A 65 -10.79 -19.70 18.84
N PHE A 66 -9.69 -19.83 18.11
CA PHE A 66 -9.11 -21.15 17.75
C PHE A 66 -8.49 -21.84 18.96
N SER A 67 -7.72 -21.14 19.78
CA SER A 67 -7.00 -21.75 20.91
C SER A 67 -7.91 -22.08 22.09
N GLY A 68 -9.00 -21.31 22.28
CA GLY A 68 -9.88 -21.40 23.44
C GLY A 68 -9.21 -21.10 24.78
N LYS A 69 -8.01 -20.50 24.77
CA LYS A 69 -7.17 -20.30 25.95
C LYS A 69 -7.06 -18.82 26.35
N HIS A 70 -6.87 -18.60 27.65
CA HIS A 70 -6.48 -17.26 28.12
C HIS A 70 -5.04 -16.92 27.66
N PRO A 71 -4.71 -15.62 27.44
CA PRO A 71 -3.39 -15.22 26.98
C PRO A 71 -2.19 -15.78 27.76
N GLY A 72 -2.33 -15.95 29.09
CA GLY A 72 -1.27 -16.50 29.94
C GLY A 72 -1.06 -18.03 29.81
N GLU A 73 -1.99 -18.73 29.16
CA GLU A 73 -1.98 -20.20 29.03
C GLU A 73 -1.54 -20.68 27.64
N VAL A 74 -1.40 -19.76 26.70
CA VAL A 74 -1.03 -20.07 25.32
C VAL A 74 0.43 -20.49 25.25
N THR A 75 0.67 -21.58 24.52
CA THR A 75 2.01 -22.11 24.27
C THR A 75 2.46 -21.88 22.81
N PRO A 76 3.76 -22.00 22.50
CA PRO A 76 4.22 -21.95 21.11
C PRO A 76 3.59 -23.03 20.21
N GLU A 77 3.23 -24.19 20.77
CA GLU A 77 2.56 -25.29 20.07
C GLU A 77 1.13 -24.89 19.65
N ASP A 78 0.40 -24.12 20.48
CA ASP A 78 -0.92 -23.62 20.11
C ASP A 78 -0.83 -22.68 18.90
N VAL A 79 0.17 -21.81 18.86
CA VAL A 79 0.43 -20.92 17.73
C VAL A 79 0.84 -21.73 16.49
N SER A 80 1.64 -22.78 16.65
CA SER A 80 2.05 -23.65 15.56
C SER A 80 0.87 -24.42 14.96
N ARG A 81 -0.06 -24.91 15.79
CA ARG A 81 -1.31 -25.56 15.35
C ARG A 81 -2.20 -24.58 14.59
N TRP A 82 -2.37 -23.35 15.12
CA TRP A 82 -3.14 -22.32 14.42
C TRP A 82 -2.53 -21.97 13.05
N ARG A 83 -1.22 -21.88 12.97
CA ARG A 83 -0.51 -21.67 11.70
C ARG A 83 -0.83 -22.76 10.69
N GLN A 84 -0.75 -24.03 11.09
CA GLN A 84 -1.07 -25.16 10.24
C GLN A 84 -2.53 -25.09 9.76
N GLU A 85 -3.46 -24.77 10.66
CA GLU A 85 -4.88 -24.57 10.30
C GLU A 85 -5.08 -23.47 9.26
N LEU A 86 -4.36 -22.35 9.37
CA LEU A 86 -4.40 -21.28 8.37
C LEU A 86 -3.86 -21.75 7.01
N GLU A 87 -2.82 -22.58 7.02
CA GLU A 87 -2.23 -23.18 5.81
C GLU A 87 -3.20 -24.18 5.15
N VAL A 88 -3.84 -25.03 5.94
CA VAL A 88 -4.88 -25.98 5.46
C VAL A 88 -6.08 -25.24 4.85
N ARG A 89 -6.46 -24.08 5.40
CA ARG A 89 -7.49 -23.19 4.81
C ARG A 89 -7.04 -22.51 3.52
N GLY A 90 -5.85 -22.79 3.02
CA GLY A 90 -5.33 -22.24 1.76
C GLY A 90 -4.82 -20.81 1.83
N LEU A 91 -4.53 -20.28 3.03
CA LEU A 91 -3.96 -18.94 3.14
C LEU A 91 -2.51 -18.92 2.62
N LYS A 92 -2.17 -17.89 1.86
CA LYS A 92 -0.80 -17.68 1.35
C LYS A 92 0.20 -17.52 2.51
N PRO A 93 1.43 -18.05 2.40
CA PRO A 93 2.46 -17.96 3.46
C PRO A 93 2.69 -16.53 4.01
N ALA A 94 2.63 -15.52 3.15
CA ALA A 94 2.74 -14.12 3.56
C ALA A 94 1.56 -13.67 4.46
N THR A 95 0.36 -14.19 4.22
CA THR A 95 -0.83 -13.91 5.04
C THR A 95 -0.72 -14.60 6.39
N VAL A 96 -0.27 -15.86 6.41
CA VAL A 96 -0.02 -16.63 7.63
C VAL A 96 1.02 -15.91 8.49
N TYR A 97 2.16 -15.54 7.90
CA TYR A 97 3.19 -14.77 8.57
C TYR A 97 2.66 -13.46 9.16
N ALA A 98 1.87 -12.72 8.38
CA ALA A 98 1.31 -11.45 8.83
C ALA A 98 0.35 -11.62 10.01
N ARG A 99 -0.48 -12.67 10.01
CA ARG A 99 -1.39 -12.97 11.12
C ARG A 99 -0.63 -13.34 12.39
N VAL A 100 0.33 -14.26 12.33
CA VAL A 100 1.17 -14.63 13.47
C VAL A 100 1.96 -13.44 14.00
N SER A 101 2.47 -12.58 13.11
CA SER A 101 3.18 -11.36 13.51
C SER A 101 2.29 -10.36 14.24
N ARG A 102 0.99 -10.27 13.91
CA ARG A 102 0.02 -9.42 14.64
C ARG A 102 -0.25 -9.96 16.03
N VAL A 103 -0.44 -11.27 16.17
CA VAL A 103 -0.58 -11.93 17.49
C VAL A 103 0.68 -11.69 18.33
N SER A 104 1.87 -11.86 17.75
CA SER A 104 3.14 -11.56 18.45
C SER A 104 3.25 -10.08 18.86
N ALA A 105 2.75 -9.14 18.06
CA ALA A 105 2.73 -7.73 18.41
C ALA A 105 1.71 -7.42 19.54
N PHE A 106 0.59 -8.10 19.54
CA PHE A 106 -0.39 -8.04 20.63
C PHE A 106 0.19 -8.54 21.96
N TYR A 107 0.89 -9.68 21.95
CA TYR A 107 1.60 -10.18 23.14
C TYR A 107 2.64 -9.20 23.67
N ARG A 108 3.41 -8.55 22.79
CA ARG A 108 4.37 -7.50 23.24
C ARG A 108 3.68 -6.34 23.93
N TRP A 109 2.49 -5.97 23.47
CA TRP A 109 1.69 -4.92 24.08
C TRP A 109 1.12 -5.37 25.43
N LEU A 110 0.59 -6.60 25.56
CA LEU A 110 0.18 -7.15 26.85
C LEU A 110 1.32 -7.18 27.86
N MET A 111 2.49 -7.62 27.43
CA MET A 111 3.71 -7.70 28.26
C MET A 111 4.29 -6.32 28.62
N SER A 112 3.88 -5.24 27.96
CA SER A 112 4.26 -3.88 28.36
C SER A 112 3.48 -3.34 29.56
N ASP A 113 2.41 -4.03 29.95
CA ASP A 113 1.63 -3.70 31.14
C ASP A 113 2.26 -4.37 32.38
N PRO A 114 2.61 -3.60 33.45
CA PRO A 114 3.25 -4.14 34.63
C PRO A 114 2.42 -5.21 35.37
N GLN A 115 1.09 -5.11 35.33
CA GLN A 115 0.21 -6.07 36.01
C GLN A 115 0.11 -7.39 35.24
N LEU A 116 0.04 -7.33 33.90
CA LEU A 116 -0.08 -8.51 33.06
C LEU A 116 1.26 -9.23 32.84
N SER A 117 2.38 -8.53 32.91
CA SER A 117 3.71 -9.12 32.74
C SER A 117 4.05 -10.19 33.79
N ALA A 118 3.40 -10.16 34.96
CA ALA A 118 3.52 -11.19 35.97
C ALA A 118 2.87 -12.52 35.53
N PHE A 119 1.83 -12.48 34.72
CA PHE A 119 1.08 -13.65 34.24
C PHE A 119 1.46 -14.07 32.83
N ILE A 120 1.92 -13.14 32.00
CA ILE A 120 2.31 -13.36 30.61
C ILE A 120 3.82 -13.26 30.48
N ARG A 121 4.50 -14.35 30.86
CA ARG A 121 5.97 -14.41 30.99
C ARG A 121 6.71 -14.45 29.66
N SER A 122 6.06 -14.86 28.59
CA SER A 122 6.70 -15.03 27.27
C SER A 122 5.76 -14.69 26.13
N ASN A 123 6.34 -14.48 24.95
CA ASN A 123 5.57 -14.27 23.72
C ASN A 123 5.58 -15.56 22.88
N PRO A 124 4.57 -16.43 22.99
CA PRO A 124 4.52 -17.71 22.28
C PRO A 124 4.51 -17.53 20.76
N ALA A 125 3.88 -16.46 20.28
CA ALA A 125 3.83 -16.17 18.85
C ALA A 125 5.16 -15.65 18.28
N ALA A 126 6.06 -15.13 19.11
CA ALA A 126 7.41 -14.79 18.67
C ALA A 126 8.26 -16.06 18.47
N GLN A 127 8.12 -17.05 19.36
CA GLN A 127 8.84 -18.31 19.28
C GLN A 127 8.37 -19.19 18.11
N ALA A 128 7.06 -19.26 17.86
CA ALA A 128 6.47 -20.05 16.78
C ALA A 128 6.34 -19.30 15.44
N ARG A 129 6.93 -18.10 15.31
CA ARG A 129 6.84 -17.30 14.08
C ARG A 129 7.48 -18.05 12.91
N PRO A 130 6.77 -18.20 11.78
CA PRO A 130 7.35 -18.76 10.57
C PRO A 130 8.47 -17.84 10.05
N ARG A 131 9.37 -18.38 9.25
CA ARG A 131 10.33 -17.56 8.51
C ARG A 131 9.59 -16.60 7.60
N TYR A 132 10.07 -15.37 7.48
CA TYR A 132 9.49 -14.42 6.55
C TYR A 132 9.52 -15.01 5.13
N PRO A 133 8.38 -15.16 4.45
CA PRO A 133 8.37 -15.70 3.11
C PRO A 133 9.16 -14.77 2.19
N ARG A 134 9.94 -15.34 1.29
CA ARG A 134 10.69 -14.55 0.31
C ARG A 134 9.71 -13.69 -0.48
N PRO A 135 9.84 -12.36 -0.47
CA PRO A 135 8.77 -11.44 -0.86
C PRO A 135 8.40 -11.48 -2.34
N TYR A 136 9.09 -12.23 -3.18
CA TYR A 136 9.17 -11.96 -4.62
C TYR A 136 8.82 -13.13 -5.52
N GLN A 137 8.11 -14.11 -5.01
CA GLN A 137 7.65 -15.26 -5.83
C GLN A 137 6.21 -15.09 -6.36
N SER A 138 5.53 -13.96 -6.09
CA SER A 138 4.16 -13.76 -6.55
C SER A 138 4.12 -13.01 -7.89
N GLU A 139 3.16 -13.35 -8.76
CA GLU A 139 2.87 -12.62 -10.01
C GLU A 139 2.62 -11.12 -9.79
N SER A 140 2.05 -10.74 -8.63
CA SER A 140 1.77 -9.35 -8.28
C SER A 140 3.01 -8.47 -8.15
N THR A 141 4.21 -9.06 -8.11
CA THR A 141 5.49 -8.34 -8.01
C THR A 141 6.26 -8.31 -9.34
N LYS A 142 5.72 -8.92 -10.39
CA LYS A 142 6.30 -8.90 -11.73
C LYS A 142 5.95 -7.59 -12.43
N ALA A 143 6.95 -6.88 -12.96
CA ALA A 143 6.69 -5.73 -13.82
C ALA A 143 6.00 -6.18 -15.11
N LEU A 144 5.15 -5.32 -15.67
CA LEU A 144 4.63 -5.55 -17.01
C LEU A 144 5.76 -5.35 -18.05
N SER A 145 5.75 -6.11 -19.12
CA SER A 145 6.54 -5.81 -20.32
C SER A 145 6.02 -4.54 -21.01
N ASP A 146 6.79 -3.97 -21.92
CA ASP A 146 6.36 -2.80 -22.67
C ASP A 146 5.13 -3.11 -23.53
N GLY A 147 5.07 -4.32 -24.14
CA GLY A 147 3.89 -4.77 -24.88
C GLY A 147 2.64 -4.88 -24.01
N GLU A 148 2.75 -5.47 -22.82
CA GLU A 148 1.62 -5.59 -21.87
C GLU A 148 1.15 -4.21 -21.39
N MET A 149 2.08 -3.31 -21.06
CA MET A 149 1.78 -1.94 -20.66
C MET A 149 1.05 -1.17 -21.77
N ASN A 150 1.58 -1.23 -23.01
CA ASN A 150 1.00 -0.54 -24.15
C ASN A 150 -0.38 -1.10 -24.54
N SER A 151 -0.55 -2.43 -24.50
CA SER A 151 -1.86 -3.07 -24.75
C SER A 151 -2.90 -2.60 -23.74
N LEU A 152 -2.55 -2.57 -22.44
CA LEU A 152 -3.43 -2.09 -21.40
C LEU A 152 -3.79 -0.61 -21.58
N LEU A 153 -2.81 0.25 -21.81
CA LEU A 153 -3.03 1.68 -22.05
C LEU A 153 -3.90 1.93 -23.27
N SER A 154 -3.71 1.17 -24.37
CA SER A 154 -4.52 1.28 -25.58
C SER A 154 -5.98 0.96 -25.33
N VAL A 155 -6.30 -0.10 -24.59
CA VAL A 155 -7.68 -0.47 -24.23
C VAL A 155 -8.33 0.62 -23.38
N VAL A 156 -7.63 1.12 -22.36
CA VAL A 156 -8.19 2.16 -21.48
C VAL A 156 -8.35 3.48 -22.24
N ARG A 157 -7.40 3.81 -23.15
CA ARG A 157 -7.50 4.98 -24.05
C ARG A 157 -8.73 4.90 -24.95
N LYS A 158 -8.98 3.77 -25.59
CA LYS A 158 -10.16 3.55 -26.40
C LYS A 158 -11.46 3.79 -25.60
N SER A 159 -11.49 3.36 -24.34
CA SER A 159 -12.62 3.67 -23.44
C SER A 159 -12.75 5.17 -23.12
N ALA A 160 -11.63 5.89 -23.00
CA ALA A 160 -11.66 7.35 -22.81
C ALA A 160 -12.14 8.08 -24.07
N ASP A 161 -11.64 7.67 -25.24
CA ASP A 161 -11.97 8.28 -26.54
C ASP A 161 -13.44 8.05 -26.95
N SER A 162 -14.10 7.01 -26.39
CA SER A 162 -15.55 6.80 -26.58
C SER A 162 -16.45 7.82 -25.85
N GLY A 163 -15.86 8.80 -25.16
CA GLY A 163 -16.59 9.82 -24.39
C GLY A 163 -16.97 9.41 -22.96
N SER A 164 -16.59 8.20 -22.53
CA SER A 164 -16.87 7.70 -21.18
C SER A 164 -16.11 8.50 -20.13
N VAL A 165 -16.82 9.17 -19.21
CA VAL A 165 -16.24 9.87 -18.06
C VAL A 165 -15.42 8.90 -17.18
N VAL A 166 -15.90 7.65 -17.01
CA VAL A 166 -15.18 6.59 -16.30
C VAL A 166 -13.91 6.21 -17.06
N GLY A 167 -13.98 6.05 -18.38
CA GLY A 167 -12.83 5.75 -19.23
C GLY A 167 -11.77 6.86 -19.16
N LYS A 168 -12.18 8.13 -19.28
CA LYS A 168 -11.27 9.29 -19.15
C LYS A 168 -10.60 9.34 -17.77
N ARG A 169 -11.37 9.13 -16.69
CA ARG A 169 -10.84 9.04 -15.33
C ARG A 169 -9.79 7.93 -15.20
N ASP A 170 -10.15 6.73 -15.66
CA ASP A 170 -9.33 5.55 -15.49
C ASP A 170 -8.04 5.63 -16.33
N TYR A 171 -8.11 6.26 -17.52
CA TYR A 171 -6.95 6.54 -18.35
C TYR A 171 -5.99 7.53 -17.68
N ALA A 172 -6.50 8.68 -17.20
CA ALA A 172 -5.71 9.65 -16.46
C ALA A 172 -5.06 9.03 -15.22
N LEU A 173 -5.86 8.28 -14.44
CA LEU A 173 -5.38 7.60 -13.23
C LEU A 173 -4.27 6.57 -13.53
N LEU A 174 -4.41 5.81 -14.62
CA LEU A 174 -3.42 4.82 -15.03
C LEU A 174 -2.12 5.49 -15.50
N LEU A 175 -2.20 6.60 -16.24
CA LEU A 175 -1.02 7.40 -16.61
C LEU A 175 -0.30 7.93 -15.36
N PHE A 176 -1.03 8.46 -14.37
CA PHE A 176 -0.41 8.89 -13.12
C PHE A 176 0.36 7.75 -12.43
N TYR A 177 -0.18 6.52 -12.44
CA TYR A 177 0.54 5.37 -11.88
C TYR A 177 1.81 5.03 -12.66
N PHE A 178 1.75 5.00 -13.98
CA PHE A 178 2.90 4.64 -14.81
C PHE A 178 3.97 5.73 -14.86
N LEU A 179 3.58 7.00 -14.92
CA LEU A 179 4.54 8.11 -15.07
C LEU A 179 5.15 8.55 -13.73
N THR A 180 4.53 8.23 -12.61
CA THR A 180 5.04 8.65 -11.30
C THR A 180 5.62 7.51 -10.47
N GLY A 181 5.22 6.27 -10.72
CA GLY A 181 5.55 5.13 -9.87
C GLY A 181 5.05 5.26 -8.42
N LEU A 182 4.14 6.19 -8.11
CA LEU A 182 3.60 6.40 -6.78
C LEU A 182 2.82 5.19 -6.27
N ARG A 183 2.70 5.06 -4.95
CA ARG A 183 1.92 3.97 -4.35
C ARG A 183 0.43 4.14 -4.62
N ARG A 184 -0.28 3.00 -4.65
CA ARG A 184 -1.73 2.97 -4.87
C ARG A 184 -2.49 3.99 -4.04
N SER A 185 -2.19 4.08 -2.75
CA SER A 185 -2.86 5.00 -1.84
C SER A 185 -2.46 6.47 -2.01
N GLU A 186 -1.27 6.72 -2.55
CA GLU A 186 -0.76 8.06 -2.80
C GLU A 186 -1.50 8.71 -3.98
N VAL A 187 -1.67 7.98 -5.09
CA VAL A 187 -2.38 8.50 -6.26
C VAL A 187 -3.89 8.57 -6.05
N ILE A 188 -4.51 7.49 -5.55
CA ILE A 188 -5.98 7.44 -5.39
C ILE A 188 -6.48 8.43 -4.34
N GLY A 189 -5.63 8.81 -3.39
CA GLY A 189 -5.95 9.74 -2.32
C GLY A 189 -5.72 11.22 -2.65
N LEU A 190 -5.27 11.54 -3.85
CA LEU A 190 -5.03 12.94 -4.25
C LEU A 190 -6.29 13.78 -4.18
N ARG A 191 -6.11 15.03 -3.77
CA ARG A 191 -7.11 16.08 -3.72
C ARG A 191 -6.74 17.20 -4.67
N GLY A 192 -7.66 18.07 -5.00
CA GLY A 192 -7.37 19.18 -5.89
C GLY A 192 -6.25 20.08 -5.40
N LYS A 193 -6.18 20.36 -4.09
CA LYS A 193 -5.10 21.16 -3.46
C LYS A 193 -3.70 20.51 -3.51
N ASP A 194 -3.64 19.22 -3.84
CA ASP A 194 -2.37 18.49 -3.93
C ASP A 194 -1.69 18.69 -5.31
N LEU A 195 -2.37 19.39 -6.22
CA LEU A 195 -1.88 19.72 -7.54
C LEU A 195 -1.43 21.17 -7.61
N GLU A 196 -0.26 21.39 -8.18
CA GLU A 196 0.30 22.72 -8.45
C GLU A 196 0.87 22.75 -9.86
N PHE A 197 0.64 23.85 -10.58
CA PHE A 197 1.23 24.06 -11.90
C PHE A 197 2.37 25.08 -11.77
N LYS A 198 3.59 24.62 -12.07
CA LYS A 198 4.80 25.45 -12.03
C LYS A 198 5.59 25.30 -13.31
N GLU A 199 5.96 26.42 -13.92
CA GLU A 199 6.89 26.46 -15.05
C GLU A 199 6.50 25.48 -16.22
N GLY A 200 5.20 25.28 -16.42
CA GLY A 200 4.68 24.37 -17.43
C GLY A 200 4.62 22.90 -17.05
N ALA A 201 5.03 22.54 -15.84
CA ALA A 201 4.95 21.17 -15.33
C ALA A 201 3.87 21.01 -14.25
N LEU A 202 3.32 19.81 -14.14
CA LEU A 202 2.42 19.43 -13.07
C LEU A 202 3.24 18.95 -11.86
N VAL A 203 3.08 19.60 -10.72
CA VAL A 203 3.66 19.16 -9.45
C VAL A 203 2.59 18.53 -8.58
N ILE A 204 2.83 17.30 -8.14
CA ILE A 204 1.94 16.54 -7.25
C ILE A 204 2.53 16.54 -5.85
N LYS A 205 1.78 17.08 -4.88
CA LYS A 205 2.10 16.99 -3.46
C LYS A 205 1.40 15.76 -2.88
N TYR A 206 2.12 14.88 -2.20
CA TYR A 206 1.53 13.67 -1.63
C TYR A 206 2.17 13.30 -0.30
N ARG A 207 1.43 12.51 0.47
CA ARG A 207 1.86 12.07 1.80
C ARG A 207 2.45 10.66 1.71
N ARG A 208 3.74 10.53 1.98
CA ARG A 208 4.46 9.26 2.00
C ARG A 208 4.03 8.37 3.17
N LYS A 209 4.32 7.07 3.05
CA LYS A 209 4.25 6.15 4.19
C LYS A 209 5.14 6.68 5.32
N GLY A 210 4.58 6.88 6.51
CA GLY A 210 5.27 7.53 7.62
C GLY A 210 4.84 8.98 7.86
N GLY A 211 4.02 9.56 6.98
CA GLY A 211 3.35 10.84 7.21
C GLY A 211 4.08 12.09 6.67
N LYS A 212 5.29 11.95 6.14
CA LYS A 212 6.02 13.05 5.51
C LYS A 212 5.36 13.47 4.20
N PHE A 213 5.21 14.78 4.00
CA PHE A 213 4.82 15.34 2.71
C PHE A 213 6.04 15.44 1.79
N THR A 214 5.80 15.19 0.52
CA THR A 214 6.79 15.40 -0.54
C THR A 214 6.09 15.88 -1.80
N ALA A 215 6.83 16.43 -2.74
CA ALA A 215 6.34 16.85 -4.03
C ALA A 215 7.08 16.10 -5.12
N ARG A 216 6.39 15.85 -6.23
CA ARG A 216 6.95 15.22 -7.43
C ARG A 216 6.48 15.98 -8.65
N GLU A 217 7.41 16.35 -9.49
CA GLU A 217 7.14 16.88 -10.81
C GLU A 217 6.74 15.76 -11.78
N VAL A 218 5.76 16.02 -12.60
CA VAL A 218 5.32 15.19 -13.73
C VAL A 218 5.47 16.04 -14.97
N SER A 219 6.60 15.89 -15.63
CA SER A 219 6.99 16.74 -16.78
C SER A 219 6.29 16.31 -18.07
N ASP A 220 5.77 15.07 -18.12
CA ASP A 220 5.07 14.58 -19.32
C ASP A 220 3.67 15.21 -19.43
N PRO A 221 3.39 15.98 -20.50
CA PRO A 221 2.11 16.65 -20.68
C PRO A 221 0.92 15.70 -20.78
N ALA A 222 1.14 14.45 -21.21
CA ALA A 222 0.06 13.47 -21.38
C ALA A 222 -0.71 13.20 -20.07
N ALA A 223 -0.04 13.24 -18.93
CA ALA A 223 -0.69 13.07 -17.63
C ALA A 223 -1.62 14.24 -17.31
N TYR A 224 -1.16 15.46 -17.59
CA TYR A 224 -1.96 16.66 -17.37
C TYR A 224 -3.14 16.75 -18.34
N GLU A 225 -2.91 16.51 -19.61
CA GLU A 225 -3.95 16.53 -20.65
C GLU A 225 -5.05 15.51 -20.32
N ALA A 226 -4.68 14.27 -20.00
CA ALA A 226 -5.65 13.25 -19.60
C ALA A 226 -6.42 13.62 -18.33
N LEU A 227 -5.77 14.25 -17.36
CA LEU A 227 -6.43 14.75 -16.16
C LEU A 227 -7.42 15.85 -16.48
N LYS A 228 -7.03 16.82 -17.31
CA LYS A 228 -7.88 17.92 -17.77
C LYS A 228 -9.09 17.38 -18.51
N ASP A 229 -8.91 16.50 -19.47
CA ASP A 229 -9.99 15.83 -20.20
C ASP A 229 -10.99 15.13 -19.28
N TYR A 230 -10.48 14.46 -18.24
CA TYR A 230 -11.35 13.84 -17.24
C TYR A 230 -12.15 14.88 -16.46
N LEU A 231 -11.49 15.92 -15.95
CA LEU A 231 -12.14 16.94 -15.12
C LEU A 231 -13.16 17.76 -15.90
N GLU A 232 -12.89 18.08 -17.16
CA GLU A 232 -13.83 18.74 -18.07
C GLU A 232 -15.06 17.86 -18.33
N ALA A 233 -14.85 16.60 -18.71
CA ALA A 233 -15.94 15.66 -18.96
C ALA A 233 -16.80 15.37 -17.73
N ALA A 234 -16.21 15.46 -16.54
CA ALA A 234 -16.89 15.29 -15.27
C ALA A 234 -17.54 16.59 -14.73
N GLY A 235 -17.37 17.75 -15.41
CA GLY A 235 -17.81 19.06 -14.90
C GLY A 235 -17.13 19.46 -13.60
N ARG A 236 -15.84 19.10 -13.42
CA ARG A 236 -15.14 19.21 -12.13
C ARG A 236 -13.84 20.01 -12.17
N MET A 237 -13.67 20.90 -13.16
CA MET A 237 -12.48 21.76 -13.22
C MET A 237 -12.27 22.57 -11.94
N ASN A 238 -13.35 22.93 -11.26
CA ASN A 238 -13.35 23.65 -9.98
C ASN A 238 -12.84 22.80 -8.78
N VAL A 239 -12.37 21.56 -9.01
CA VAL A 239 -11.75 20.74 -7.94
C VAL A 239 -10.31 21.19 -7.67
N ILE A 240 -9.63 21.71 -8.68
CA ILE A 240 -8.26 22.21 -8.55
C ILE A 240 -8.18 23.22 -7.40
N GLU A 241 -7.12 23.14 -6.61
CA GLU A 241 -6.87 23.95 -5.38
C GLU A 241 -7.85 23.68 -4.22
N SER A 242 -8.88 22.86 -4.41
CA SER A 242 -9.85 22.52 -3.36
C SER A 242 -9.44 21.29 -2.55
N ASP A 243 -10.00 21.14 -1.34
CA ASP A 243 -9.82 19.93 -0.50
C ASP A 243 -10.73 18.77 -0.93
N ARG A 244 -11.35 18.85 -2.11
CA ARG A 244 -12.19 17.77 -2.63
C ARG A 244 -11.36 16.68 -3.29
N PRO A 245 -11.82 15.40 -3.27
CA PRO A 245 -11.13 14.30 -3.93
C PRO A 245 -10.93 14.58 -5.42
N LEU A 246 -9.73 14.30 -5.93
CA LEU A 246 -9.43 14.42 -7.35
C LEU A 246 -10.20 13.36 -8.15
N TRP A 247 -10.15 12.12 -7.70
CA TRP A 247 -10.78 10.97 -8.35
C TRP A 247 -12.13 10.62 -7.71
N THR A 248 -13.19 10.57 -8.49
CA THR A 248 -14.53 10.29 -7.98
C THR A 248 -15.23 9.16 -8.72
N ARG A 249 -16.25 8.62 -8.07
CA ARG A 249 -17.15 7.63 -8.65
C ARG A 249 -18.12 8.29 -9.61
N HIS A 250 -18.48 7.57 -10.67
CA HIS A 250 -19.46 7.95 -11.67
C HIS A 250 -20.44 6.80 -11.92
N ASP A 251 -20.73 6.01 -10.88
CA ASP A 251 -21.68 4.90 -10.98
C ASP A 251 -23.15 5.39 -10.87
N ARG A 252 -24.05 4.57 -11.42
CA ARG A 252 -25.50 4.84 -11.40
C ARG A 252 -26.15 4.62 -10.03
N ALA A 253 -25.41 4.09 -9.05
CA ALA A 253 -25.94 3.72 -7.73
C ALA A 253 -26.07 4.90 -6.76
N GLY A 254 -26.26 6.14 -7.23
CA GLY A 254 -26.47 7.32 -6.40
C GLY A 254 -25.26 7.82 -5.62
N ARG A 255 -24.07 7.27 -5.88
CA ARG A 255 -22.81 7.67 -5.24
C ARG A 255 -21.89 8.47 -6.16
N SER A 256 -22.46 9.06 -7.21
CA SER A 256 -21.71 9.93 -8.12
C SER A 256 -21.09 11.09 -7.33
N GLY A 257 -19.82 11.37 -7.59
CA GLY A 257 -19.06 12.41 -6.86
C GLY A 257 -18.42 11.96 -5.54
N ALA A 258 -18.75 10.79 -4.99
CA ALA A 258 -18.04 10.22 -3.85
C ALA A 258 -16.59 9.84 -4.23
N PRO A 259 -15.64 9.85 -3.26
CA PRO A 259 -14.26 9.45 -3.54
C PRO A 259 -14.17 8.07 -4.19
N LEU A 260 -13.35 7.95 -5.22
CA LEU A 260 -13.04 6.66 -5.82
C LEU A 260 -12.21 5.82 -4.83
N THR A 261 -12.63 4.59 -4.60
CA THR A 261 -11.85 3.65 -3.80
C THR A 261 -10.87 2.85 -4.67
N SER A 262 -9.73 2.48 -4.10
CA SER A 262 -8.77 1.60 -4.79
C SER A 262 -9.41 0.28 -5.24
N ARG A 263 -10.36 -0.26 -4.48
CA ARG A 263 -11.06 -1.49 -4.84
C ARG A 263 -11.91 -1.30 -6.10
N ALA A 264 -12.68 -0.21 -6.16
CA ALA A 264 -13.52 0.08 -7.33
C ALA A 264 -12.67 0.28 -8.60
N PHE A 265 -11.54 0.98 -8.49
CA PHE A 265 -10.61 1.12 -9.62
C PHE A 265 -9.99 -0.22 -10.05
N VAL A 266 -9.59 -1.07 -9.11
CA VAL A 266 -9.01 -2.39 -9.42
C VAL A 266 -10.01 -3.29 -10.16
N GLU A 267 -11.31 -3.21 -9.86
CA GLU A 267 -12.32 -3.98 -10.61
C GLU A 267 -12.42 -3.50 -12.07
N ASN A 268 -12.41 -2.18 -12.32
CA ASN A 268 -12.34 -1.65 -13.69
C ASN A 268 -11.05 -2.08 -14.39
N LEU A 269 -9.91 -1.98 -13.69
CA LEU A 269 -8.61 -2.36 -14.23
C LEU A 269 -8.57 -3.83 -14.65
N LYS A 270 -9.20 -4.73 -13.90
CA LYS A 270 -9.32 -6.14 -14.29
C LYS A 270 -10.13 -6.34 -15.59
N ALA A 271 -11.19 -5.56 -15.78
CA ALA A 271 -11.96 -5.62 -17.02
C ALA A 271 -11.12 -5.17 -18.22
N TYR A 272 -10.41 -4.05 -18.09
CA TYR A 272 -9.48 -3.56 -19.13
C TYR A 272 -8.34 -4.55 -19.41
N ALA A 273 -7.77 -5.15 -18.35
CA ALA A 273 -6.71 -6.15 -18.50
C ALA A 273 -7.19 -7.38 -19.27
N LYS A 274 -8.39 -7.87 -18.99
CA LYS A 274 -9.00 -8.97 -19.72
C LYS A 274 -9.15 -8.64 -21.21
N GLU A 275 -9.62 -7.44 -21.55
CA GLU A 275 -9.74 -6.97 -22.93
C GLU A 275 -8.37 -6.82 -23.59
N ALA A 276 -7.34 -6.41 -22.85
CA ALA A 276 -5.95 -6.31 -23.31
C ALA A 276 -5.24 -7.68 -23.41
N GLY A 277 -5.92 -8.79 -23.15
CA GLY A 277 -5.33 -10.14 -23.20
C GLY A 277 -4.43 -10.48 -22.00
N LEU A 278 -4.48 -9.71 -20.92
CA LEU A 278 -3.69 -9.94 -19.71
C LEU A 278 -4.45 -10.89 -18.77
N SER A 279 -3.84 -12.01 -18.41
CA SER A 279 -4.47 -13.00 -17.51
C SER A 279 -4.69 -12.50 -16.10
N HIS A 280 -3.74 -11.69 -15.60
CA HIS A 280 -3.77 -11.12 -14.25
C HIS A 280 -3.16 -9.73 -14.23
N ILE A 281 -3.79 -8.82 -13.50
CA ILE A 281 -3.25 -7.49 -13.22
C ILE A 281 -3.34 -7.15 -11.75
N HIS A 282 -2.26 -6.59 -11.22
CA HIS A 282 -2.25 -5.97 -9.90
C HIS A 282 -1.77 -4.54 -10.03
N LEU A 283 -2.50 -3.59 -9.48
CA LEU A 283 -2.16 -2.18 -9.60
C LEU A 283 -0.71 -1.86 -9.14
N HIS A 284 -0.15 -2.66 -8.23
CA HIS A 284 1.24 -2.48 -7.80
C HIS A 284 2.27 -2.81 -8.89
N GLN A 285 1.87 -3.55 -9.94
CA GLN A 285 2.73 -3.83 -11.10
C GLN A 285 3.08 -2.56 -11.89
N THR A 286 2.21 -1.53 -11.91
CA THR A 286 2.53 -0.25 -12.55
C THR A 286 3.77 0.39 -11.94
N ARG A 287 3.88 0.35 -10.61
CA ARG A 287 5.06 0.84 -9.89
C ARG A 287 6.31 -0.02 -10.13
N HIS A 288 6.15 -1.33 -10.28
CA HIS A 288 7.25 -2.21 -10.65
C HIS A 288 7.71 -1.94 -12.09
N THR A 289 6.76 -1.67 -13.00
CA THR A 289 7.04 -1.31 -14.39
C THR A 289 7.81 0.00 -14.47
N TYR A 290 7.37 1.03 -13.73
CA TYR A 290 8.10 2.29 -13.63
C TYR A 290 9.55 2.07 -13.14
N ALA A 291 9.75 1.31 -12.05
CA ALA A 291 11.08 1.01 -11.53
C ALA A 291 11.96 0.24 -12.52
N ARG A 292 11.36 -0.71 -13.25
CA ARG A 292 12.06 -1.45 -14.31
C ARG A 292 12.54 -0.51 -15.42
N ILE A 293 11.63 0.34 -15.92
CA ILE A 293 11.97 1.27 -17.02
C ILE A 293 13.06 2.24 -16.56
N VAL A 294 12.95 2.86 -15.39
CA VAL A 294 13.99 3.75 -14.86
C VAL A 294 15.34 3.02 -14.74
N ALA A 295 15.36 1.80 -14.19
CA ALA A 295 16.59 1.04 -14.07
C ALA A 295 17.19 0.61 -15.42
N GLU A 296 16.35 0.34 -16.42
CA GLU A 296 16.79 0.00 -17.78
C GLU A 296 17.36 1.21 -18.53
N GLU A 297 16.70 2.36 -18.40
CA GLU A 297 17.14 3.60 -19.07
C GLU A 297 18.41 4.18 -18.45
N THR A 298 18.47 4.24 -17.13
CA THR A 298 19.61 4.84 -16.42
C THR A 298 20.76 3.86 -16.19
N GLY A 299 20.51 2.56 -16.24
CA GLY A 299 21.47 1.52 -15.84
C GLY A 299 21.72 1.47 -14.34
N SER A 300 20.96 2.22 -13.54
CA SER A 300 21.18 2.43 -12.11
C SER A 300 20.01 1.96 -11.27
N PHE A 301 20.30 1.06 -10.31
CA PHE A 301 19.32 0.68 -9.27
C PHE A 301 19.10 1.77 -8.23
N ILE A 302 20.10 2.60 -8.01
CA ILE A 302 20.03 3.70 -7.06
C ILE A 302 19.03 4.73 -7.58
N GLU A 303 19.11 5.09 -8.84
CA GLU A 303 18.15 6.02 -9.45
C GLU A 303 16.72 5.45 -9.44
N ALA A 304 16.52 4.17 -9.75
CA ALA A 304 15.20 3.54 -9.62
C ALA A 304 14.70 3.53 -8.16
N GLN A 305 15.58 3.41 -7.19
CA GLN A 305 15.25 3.48 -5.77
C GLN A 305 14.85 4.89 -5.35
N GLU A 306 15.62 5.88 -5.75
CA GLU A 306 15.35 7.30 -5.49
C GLU A 306 14.05 7.72 -6.16
N ALA A 307 13.87 7.36 -7.43
CA ALA A 307 12.64 7.61 -8.18
C ALA A 307 11.40 6.98 -7.54
N LEU A 308 11.54 5.92 -6.76
CA LEU A 308 10.47 5.30 -5.99
C LEU A 308 10.36 5.80 -4.55
N ASP A 309 11.21 6.71 -4.09
CA ASP A 309 11.26 7.12 -2.68
C ASP A 309 11.41 5.93 -1.71
N HIS A 310 12.21 4.92 -2.03
CA HIS A 310 12.43 3.79 -1.15
C HIS A 310 13.52 4.10 -0.12
N GLU A 311 13.17 4.04 1.16
CA GLU A 311 14.14 4.20 2.26
C GLU A 311 15.06 2.98 2.43
N ASN A 312 14.64 1.80 1.93
CA ASN A 312 15.38 0.54 2.08
C ASN A 312 15.75 -0.05 0.72
N GLN A 313 17.06 -0.18 0.48
CA GLN A 313 17.65 -0.77 -0.73
C GLN A 313 17.16 -2.19 -1.03
N ALA A 314 16.92 -3.01 0.01
CA ALA A 314 16.43 -4.37 -0.16
C ALA A 314 15.11 -4.45 -0.93
N THR A 315 14.26 -3.41 -0.83
CA THR A 315 12.97 -3.38 -1.51
C THR A 315 13.14 -3.15 -3.03
N THR A 316 14.04 -2.28 -3.45
CA THR A 316 14.26 -1.98 -4.88
C THR A 316 15.06 -3.07 -5.58
N ARG A 317 16.08 -3.61 -4.90
CA ARG A 317 16.94 -4.67 -5.43
C ARG A 317 16.18 -5.88 -5.98
N VAL A 318 15.02 -6.14 -5.41
CA VAL A 318 14.15 -7.22 -5.79
C VAL A 318 13.41 -6.98 -7.11
N TYR A 319 12.99 -5.76 -7.37
CA TYR A 319 12.32 -5.42 -8.63
C TYR A 319 13.25 -5.61 -9.82
N VAL A 320 14.52 -5.32 -9.61
CA VAL A 320 15.52 -5.32 -10.68
C VAL A 320 16.25 -6.65 -10.83
N GLN A 321 16.34 -7.48 -9.77
CA GLN A 321 16.90 -8.84 -9.88
C GLN A 321 16.11 -9.76 -10.83
N ARG A 322 14.87 -9.40 -11.19
CA ARG A 322 14.04 -10.13 -12.17
C ARG A 322 14.19 -9.67 -13.62
N ILE A 323 15.03 -8.67 -13.90
CA ILE A 323 15.41 -8.36 -15.27
C ILE A 323 16.32 -9.50 -15.75
N THR A 324 15.70 -10.48 -16.39
CA THR A 324 16.31 -11.76 -16.73
C THR A 324 17.29 -11.65 -17.91
N VAL A 325 17.29 -10.52 -18.61
CA VAL A 325 18.22 -10.26 -19.71
C VAL A 325 19.06 -9.05 -19.36
N LYS A 326 20.28 -9.29 -18.89
CA LYS A 326 21.30 -8.25 -18.84
C LYS A 326 21.62 -7.87 -20.29
N LYS A 327 21.01 -6.78 -20.79
CA LYS A 327 21.47 -6.16 -22.01
C LYS A 327 22.97 -5.86 -21.82
N ASP A 328 23.81 -6.34 -22.73
CA ASP A 328 25.24 -6.04 -22.69
C ASP A 328 25.46 -4.55 -22.98
N ARG A 329 25.49 -3.76 -21.90
CA ARG A 329 25.73 -2.30 -21.95
C ARG A 329 27.22 -1.95 -21.85
N HIS A 330 28.07 -2.94 -21.55
CA HIS A 330 29.47 -2.73 -21.25
C HIS A 330 30.43 -3.45 -22.20
N GLY A 331 29.97 -4.45 -22.93
CA GLY A 331 30.82 -5.23 -23.86
C GLY A 331 31.50 -4.36 -24.89
N GLY A 332 30.82 -3.37 -25.43
CA GLY A 332 31.43 -2.40 -26.35
C GLY A 332 32.55 -1.57 -25.69
N LYS A 333 32.39 -1.15 -24.44
CA LYS A 333 33.46 -0.42 -23.71
C LYS A 333 34.63 -1.32 -23.36
N VAL A 334 34.37 -2.57 -23.01
CA VAL A 334 35.41 -3.58 -22.73
C VAL A 334 36.13 -3.93 -24.03
N SER A 335 35.41 -4.16 -25.12
CA SER A 335 35.99 -4.41 -26.45
C SER A 335 36.88 -3.25 -26.95
N ALA A 336 36.45 -2.01 -26.72
CA ALA A 336 37.26 -0.84 -27.05
C ALA A 336 38.58 -0.78 -26.27
N ARG A 337 38.57 -1.15 -24.98
CA ARG A 337 39.80 -1.24 -24.18
C ARG A 337 40.72 -2.37 -24.62
N ILE A 338 40.15 -3.53 -24.92
CA ILE A 338 40.95 -4.68 -25.45
C ILE A 338 41.62 -4.29 -26.75
N LYS A 339 40.90 -3.65 -27.69
CA LYS A 339 41.48 -3.20 -28.96
C LYS A 339 42.57 -2.15 -28.79
N LYS A 340 42.43 -1.24 -27.83
CA LYS A 340 43.46 -0.25 -27.50
C LYS A 340 44.75 -0.89 -26.93
N GLY A 341 44.62 -1.91 -26.05
CA GLY A 341 45.79 -2.62 -25.52
C GLY A 341 46.44 -3.64 -26.46
N GLN A 342 45.85 -3.87 -27.67
CA GLN A 342 46.46 -4.67 -28.71
C GLN A 342 47.16 -3.81 -29.81
N ALA A 343 46.99 -2.50 -29.74
CA ALA A 343 47.60 -1.55 -30.70
C ALA A 343 48.86 -0.87 -30.12
N ASP A 344 49.17 -1.09 -28.84
CA ASP A 344 50.42 -0.74 -28.18
C ASP A 344 51.34 -1.99 -28.09
#